data_5ce91a2d8c0d484bf6bf20ff4efd62fd
#
_entry.id   5ce91a2d8c0d484bf6bf20ff4efd62fd
#
_cell.length_a   1.000
_cell.length_b   1.000
_cell.length_c   1.000
_cell.angle_alpha   90.00
_cell.angle_beta   90.00
_cell.angle_gamma   90.00
#
_symmetry.space_group_name_H-M   'P 1'
#
loop_
_entity.id
_entity.type
_entity.pdbx_description
1 polymer ?
#
loop_
_entity_poly.entity_id
_entity_poly.type
_entity_poly.pdbx_seq_one_letter_code
_entity_poly.pdbx_strand_id
1 'polypeptide(L)'
;GYEVYLKDPYRAQEVKRELEKSLGDMAIVRSWIDLNKPLFNALQLEKVGIFFVLMLMIVIASFNITSLLFMKVREKVRDIAVLRTFGLRRWQVAYVFLLQGLMLGISGAFLGLLLSLVGGYFINEYRLVRVPADVYLMDHVPVHFELSDIIFTILGAVVLSLLASLLPAYRAGRESIVRVLRNE
;
A
#
# COMPACT_ATOMS: atom_id res chain seq x y z
N GLY A 1 25.32 11.98 37.35
CA GLY A 1 24.71 10.89 36.54
C GLY A 1 25.74 10.22 35.68
N TYR A 2 25.48 9.00 35.30
CA TYR A 2 26.36 8.25 34.39
C TYR A 2 25.71 8.27 33.02
N GLU A 3 26.51 8.45 31.94
CA GLU A 3 26.09 8.32 30.55
C GLU A 3 26.67 7.03 30.00
N VAL A 4 25.80 6.23 29.39
CA VAL A 4 26.18 4.95 28.78
C VAL A 4 26.03 5.07 27.27
N TYR A 5 27.13 4.94 26.54
CA TYR A 5 27.15 4.96 25.08
C TYR A 5 27.07 3.55 24.52
N LEU A 6 26.10 3.32 23.64
CA LEU A 6 25.90 2.03 22.98
C LEU A 6 26.53 2.04 21.59
N LYS A 7 27.09 0.91 21.17
CA LYS A 7 27.57 0.73 19.79
C LYS A 7 26.43 0.76 18.77
N ASP A 8 25.25 0.30 19.18
CA ASP A 8 24.02 0.34 18.40
C ASP A 8 22.97 1.16 19.14
N PRO A 9 22.66 2.38 18.66
CA PRO A 9 21.69 3.27 19.30
C PRO A 9 20.26 2.70 19.34
N TYR A 10 19.90 1.82 18.40
CA TYR A 10 18.55 1.24 18.32
C TYR A 10 18.27 0.22 19.42
N ARG A 11 19.29 -0.33 20.05
CA ARG A 11 19.15 -1.24 21.19
C ARG A 11 18.96 -0.53 22.53
N ALA A 12 18.87 0.80 22.52
CA ALA A 12 18.76 1.61 23.75
C ALA A 12 17.58 1.21 24.65
N GLN A 13 16.44 0.82 24.07
CA GLN A 13 15.27 0.38 24.86
C GLN A 13 15.45 -1.01 25.49
N GLU A 14 16.15 -1.90 24.81
CA GLU A 14 16.46 -3.24 25.32
C GLU A 14 17.42 -3.15 26.51
N VAL A 15 18.53 -2.43 26.32
CA VAL A 15 19.54 -2.19 27.37
C VAL A 15 18.95 -1.42 28.56
N LYS A 16 18.06 -0.46 28.31
CA LYS A 16 17.33 0.23 29.38
C LYS A 16 16.59 -0.77 30.27
N ARG A 17 15.82 -1.70 29.68
CA ARG A 17 15.06 -2.71 30.42
C ARG A 17 15.96 -3.65 31.24
N GLU A 18 17.13 -3.99 30.70
CA GLU A 18 18.12 -4.80 31.43
C GLU A 18 18.71 -4.05 32.61
N LEU A 19 19.05 -2.77 32.41
CA LEU A 19 19.57 -1.92 33.47
C LEU A 19 18.53 -1.63 34.57
N GLU A 20 17.28 -1.38 34.20
CA GLU A 20 16.17 -1.22 35.15
C GLU A 20 15.95 -2.47 36.00
N LYS A 21 16.06 -3.68 35.40
CA LYS A 21 15.98 -4.94 36.13
C LYS A 21 17.15 -5.15 37.09
N SER A 22 18.35 -4.70 36.69
CA SER A 22 19.58 -4.90 37.49
C SER A 22 19.70 -3.91 38.60
N LEU A 23 19.28 -2.65 38.38
CA LEU A 23 19.44 -1.54 39.32
C LEU A 23 18.22 -1.34 40.24
N GLY A 24 17.05 -1.89 39.84
CA GLY A 24 15.81 -1.69 40.58
C GLY A 24 15.52 -0.22 40.83
N ASP A 25 15.12 0.09 42.04
CA ASP A 25 14.80 1.49 42.48
C ASP A 25 16.04 2.35 42.80
N MET A 26 17.26 1.81 42.64
CA MET A 26 18.47 2.56 42.98
C MET A 26 18.84 3.64 41.97
N ALA A 27 18.36 3.55 40.71
CA ALA A 27 18.63 4.54 39.68
C ALA A 27 17.51 4.66 38.66
N ILE A 28 17.25 5.88 38.22
CA ILE A 28 16.30 6.14 37.12
C ILE A 28 17.08 6.06 35.82
N VAL A 29 16.77 5.03 34.99
CA VAL A 29 17.37 4.85 33.66
C VAL A 29 16.51 5.53 32.61
N ARG A 30 17.10 6.45 31.84
CA ARG A 30 16.43 7.13 30.72
C ARG A 30 17.20 6.87 29.45
N SER A 31 16.50 6.46 28.41
CA SER A 31 17.07 6.35 27.06
C SER A 31 16.98 7.70 26.34
N TRP A 32 17.79 7.87 25.29
CA TRP A 32 17.69 9.03 24.40
C TRP A 32 16.30 9.14 23.74
N ILE A 33 15.62 8.01 23.54
CA ILE A 33 14.25 7.94 23.01
C ILE A 33 13.27 8.55 24.03
N ASP A 34 13.46 8.28 25.33
CA ASP A 34 12.60 8.85 26.39
C ASP A 34 12.77 10.37 26.52
N LEU A 35 14.00 10.85 26.34
CA LEU A 35 14.30 12.28 26.36
C LEU A 35 13.66 13.02 25.17
N ASN A 36 13.55 12.34 24.03
CA ASN A 36 12.96 12.90 22.81
C ASN A 36 11.51 12.38 22.55
N LYS A 37 10.82 11.91 23.58
CA LYS A 37 9.48 11.35 23.47
C LYS A 37 8.47 12.24 22.72
N PRO A 38 8.43 13.58 22.89
CA PRO A 38 7.55 14.44 22.10
C PRO A 38 7.84 14.38 20.60
N LEU A 39 9.11 14.32 20.21
CA LEU A 39 9.53 14.18 18.81
C LEU A 39 9.07 12.84 18.23
N PHE A 40 9.29 11.74 18.95
CA PHE A 40 8.84 10.41 18.50
C PHE A 40 7.31 10.31 18.38
N ASN A 41 6.58 10.93 19.31
CA ASN A 41 5.13 11.00 19.23
C ASN A 41 4.67 11.80 18.00
N ALA A 42 5.33 12.90 17.67
CA ALA A 42 5.03 13.70 16.48
C ALA A 42 5.29 12.89 15.19
N LEU A 43 6.44 12.23 15.09
CA LEU A 43 6.76 11.35 13.96
C LEU A 43 5.77 10.18 13.81
N GLN A 44 5.30 9.63 14.93
CA GLN A 44 4.30 8.56 14.90
C GLN A 44 2.94 9.08 14.42
N LEU A 45 2.52 10.26 14.85
CA LEU A 45 1.31 10.91 14.34
C LEU A 45 1.41 11.23 12.85
N GLU A 46 2.56 11.73 12.38
CA GLU A 46 2.82 11.97 10.97
C GLU A 46 2.71 10.68 10.15
N LYS A 47 3.35 9.59 10.60
CA LYS A 47 3.26 8.27 9.96
C LYS A 47 1.83 7.78 9.86
N VAL A 48 1.05 7.93 10.92
CA VAL A 48 -0.38 7.57 10.93
C VAL A 48 -1.16 8.46 9.96
N GLY A 49 -0.90 9.77 9.92
CA GLY A 49 -1.54 10.69 8.98
C GLY A 49 -1.27 10.31 7.52
N ILE A 50 -0.02 10.06 7.17
CA ILE A 50 0.38 9.60 5.83
C ILE A 50 -0.31 8.28 5.48
N PHE A 51 -0.38 7.32 6.42
CA PHE A 51 -1.07 6.05 6.23
C PHE A 51 -2.55 6.25 5.87
N PHE A 52 -3.27 7.14 6.56
CA PHE A 52 -4.66 7.45 6.24
C PHE A 52 -4.82 8.06 4.86
N VAL A 53 -3.95 8.99 4.46
CA VAL A 53 -3.97 9.59 3.12
C VAL A 53 -3.75 8.53 2.04
N LEU A 54 -2.74 7.66 2.23
CA LEU A 54 -2.48 6.56 1.29
C LEU A 54 -3.64 5.58 1.21
N MET A 55 -4.25 5.23 2.36
CA MET A 55 -5.43 4.37 2.40
C MET A 55 -6.60 4.98 1.61
N LEU A 56 -6.83 6.28 1.76
CA LEU A 56 -7.88 7.00 1.03
C LEU A 56 -7.61 7.00 -0.48
N MET A 57 -6.36 7.20 -0.92
CA MET A 57 -5.97 7.08 -2.32
C MET A 57 -6.24 5.68 -2.89
N ILE A 58 -5.95 4.63 -2.12
CA ILE A 58 -6.22 3.24 -2.51
C ILE A 58 -7.72 3.00 -2.67
N VAL A 59 -8.54 3.52 -1.75
CA VAL A 59 -10.01 3.42 -1.83
C VAL A 59 -10.52 4.10 -3.11
N ILE A 60 -10.06 5.32 -3.42
CA ILE A 60 -10.42 6.03 -4.65
C ILE A 60 -10.02 5.23 -5.90
N ALA A 61 -8.80 4.69 -5.93
CA ALA A 61 -8.34 3.86 -7.03
C ALA A 61 -9.20 2.59 -7.21
N SER A 62 -9.62 1.96 -6.10
CA SER A 62 -10.50 0.80 -6.11
C SER A 62 -11.88 1.12 -6.68
N PHE A 63 -12.45 2.28 -6.37
CA PHE A 63 -13.70 2.75 -7.01
C PHE A 63 -13.53 2.99 -8.51
N ASN A 64 -12.40 3.52 -8.94
CA ASN A 64 -12.09 3.69 -10.36
C ASN A 64 -12.06 2.36 -11.11
N ILE A 65 -11.37 1.35 -10.58
CA ILE A 65 -11.34 0.00 -11.16
C ILE A 65 -12.75 -0.58 -11.24
N THR A 66 -13.52 -0.48 -10.15
CA THR A 66 -14.91 -0.97 -10.08
C THR A 66 -15.77 -0.29 -11.15
N SER A 67 -15.70 1.03 -11.28
CA SER A 67 -16.47 1.81 -12.25
C SER A 67 -16.11 1.46 -13.70
N LEU A 68 -14.82 1.34 -14.00
CA LEU A 68 -14.31 0.92 -15.31
C LEU A 68 -14.84 -0.48 -15.69
N LEU A 69 -14.79 -1.43 -14.76
CA LEU A 69 -15.27 -2.79 -15.01
C LEU A 69 -16.80 -2.83 -15.19
N PHE A 70 -17.57 -2.02 -14.44
CA PHE A 70 -19.01 -1.90 -14.67
C PHE A 70 -19.33 -1.36 -16.06
N MET A 71 -18.59 -0.34 -16.51
CA MET A 71 -18.74 0.19 -17.88
C MET A 71 -18.44 -0.91 -18.91
N LYS A 72 -17.33 -1.64 -18.74
CA LYS A 72 -16.96 -2.76 -19.62
C LYS A 72 -18.01 -3.88 -19.65
N VAL A 73 -18.58 -4.23 -18.49
CA VAL A 73 -19.68 -5.20 -18.42
C VAL A 73 -20.88 -4.72 -19.25
N ARG A 74 -21.27 -3.45 -19.12
CA ARG A 74 -22.40 -2.87 -19.89
C ARG A 74 -22.13 -2.86 -21.38
N GLU A 75 -20.93 -2.46 -21.81
CA GLU A 75 -20.53 -2.47 -23.22
C GLU A 75 -20.58 -3.88 -23.81
N LYS A 76 -20.23 -4.91 -23.01
CA LYS A 76 -20.11 -6.30 -23.46
C LYS A 76 -21.33 -7.17 -23.13
N VAL A 77 -22.41 -6.58 -22.62
CA VAL A 77 -23.59 -7.34 -22.17
C VAL A 77 -24.22 -8.16 -23.27
N ARG A 78 -24.25 -7.66 -24.51
CA ARG A 78 -24.77 -8.37 -25.68
C ARG A 78 -23.87 -9.55 -26.06
N ASP A 79 -22.57 -9.33 -26.11
CA ASP A 79 -21.57 -10.39 -26.38
C ASP A 79 -21.66 -11.51 -25.33
N ILE A 80 -21.81 -11.13 -24.07
CA ILE A 80 -21.99 -12.07 -22.94
C ILE A 80 -23.27 -12.88 -23.12
N ALA A 81 -24.37 -12.23 -23.48
CA ALA A 81 -25.65 -12.93 -23.72
C ALA A 81 -25.52 -13.98 -24.83
N VAL A 82 -24.89 -13.63 -25.95
CA VAL A 82 -24.63 -14.56 -27.09
C VAL A 82 -23.74 -15.72 -26.62
N LEU A 83 -22.63 -15.45 -25.95
CA LEU A 83 -21.72 -16.51 -25.46
C LEU A 83 -22.45 -17.46 -24.50
N ARG A 84 -23.36 -16.95 -23.69
CA ARG A 84 -24.14 -17.76 -22.75
C ARG A 84 -25.19 -18.63 -23.46
N THR A 85 -25.73 -18.23 -24.59
CA THR A 85 -26.58 -19.12 -25.43
C THR A 85 -25.79 -20.28 -26.02
N PHE A 86 -24.48 -20.10 -26.24
CA PHE A 86 -23.56 -21.19 -26.66
C PHE A 86 -23.07 -22.04 -25.45
N GLY A 87 -23.62 -21.84 -24.26
CA GLY A 87 -23.37 -22.72 -23.11
C GLY A 87 -22.34 -22.19 -22.10
N LEU A 88 -21.88 -20.93 -22.22
CA LEU A 88 -20.96 -20.34 -21.25
C LEU A 88 -21.63 -20.22 -19.86
N ARG A 89 -20.97 -20.74 -18.84
CA ARG A 89 -21.48 -20.71 -17.47
C ARG A 89 -21.28 -19.34 -16.83
N ARG A 90 -22.14 -18.96 -15.89
CA ARG A 90 -22.09 -17.66 -15.18
C ARG A 90 -20.74 -17.39 -14.52
N TRP A 91 -20.13 -18.39 -13.91
CA TRP A 91 -18.86 -18.25 -13.24
C TRP A 91 -17.70 -18.03 -14.23
N GLN A 92 -17.80 -18.56 -15.46
CA GLN A 92 -16.78 -18.33 -16.49
C GLN A 92 -16.78 -16.88 -16.97
N VAL A 93 -17.97 -16.28 -17.10
CA VAL A 93 -18.10 -14.84 -17.37
C VAL A 93 -17.49 -14.02 -16.23
N ALA A 94 -17.83 -14.33 -14.99
CA ALA A 94 -17.27 -13.64 -13.81
C ALA A 94 -15.73 -13.76 -13.76
N TYR A 95 -15.20 -14.94 -14.09
CA TYR A 95 -13.76 -15.19 -14.11
C TYR A 95 -13.01 -14.31 -15.12
N VAL A 96 -13.59 -14.07 -16.29
CA VAL A 96 -12.99 -13.18 -17.31
C VAL A 96 -12.83 -11.75 -16.76
N PHE A 97 -13.86 -11.23 -16.07
CA PHE A 97 -13.77 -9.89 -15.46
C PHE A 97 -12.85 -9.84 -14.25
N LEU A 98 -12.75 -10.93 -13.49
CA LEU A 98 -11.75 -11.05 -12.41
C LEU A 98 -10.32 -11.04 -12.98
N LEU A 99 -10.06 -11.79 -14.06
CA LEU A 99 -8.76 -11.75 -14.73
C LEU A 99 -8.44 -10.36 -15.27
N GLN A 100 -9.42 -9.65 -15.80
CA GLN A 100 -9.22 -8.27 -16.26
C GLN A 100 -8.85 -7.34 -15.11
N GLY A 101 -9.52 -7.45 -13.96
CA GLY A 101 -9.15 -6.72 -12.74
C GLY A 101 -7.74 -7.07 -12.24
N LEU A 102 -7.38 -8.36 -12.28
CA LEU A 102 -6.03 -8.82 -11.92
C LEU A 102 -4.96 -8.23 -12.86
N MET A 103 -5.20 -8.24 -14.17
CA MET A 103 -4.28 -7.63 -15.14
C MET A 103 -4.09 -6.13 -14.90
N LEU A 104 -5.17 -5.40 -14.59
CA LEU A 104 -5.09 -3.98 -14.23
C LEU A 104 -4.26 -3.79 -12.95
N GLY A 105 -4.46 -4.63 -11.93
CA GLY A 105 -3.69 -4.58 -10.69
C GLY A 105 -2.20 -4.86 -10.90
N ILE A 106 -1.86 -5.89 -11.65
CA ILE A 106 -0.47 -6.25 -11.94
C ILE A 106 0.22 -5.16 -12.78
N SER A 107 -0.42 -4.69 -13.84
CA SER A 107 0.15 -3.64 -14.68
C SER A 107 0.33 -2.33 -13.92
N GLY A 108 -0.65 -1.95 -13.09
CA GLY A 108 -0.56 -0.79 -12.23
C GLY A 108 0.56 -0.90 -11.19
N ALA A 109 0.68 -2.06 -10.53
CA ALA A 109 1.75 -2.33 -9.57
C ALA A 109 3.14 -2.28 -10.22
N PHE A 110 3.27 -2.85 -11.43
CA PHE A 110 4.53 -2.81 -12.18
C PHE A 110 4.92 -1.39 -12.59
N LEU A 111 3.98 -0.60 -13.13
CA LEU A 111 4.23 0.79 -13.48
C LEU A 111 4.55 1.64 -12.24
N GLY A 112 3.81 1.42 -11.14
CA GLY A 112 4.07 2.10 -9.87
C GLY A 112 5.46 1.79 -9.31
N LEU A 113 5.89 0.53 -9.39
CA LEU A 113 7.24 0.12 -8.99
C LEU A 113 8.32 0.80 -9.85
N LEU A 114 8.15 0.79 -11.18
CA LEU A 114 9.09 1.46 -12.08
C LEU A 114 9.21 2.96 -11.77
N LEU A 115 8.08 3.64 -11.61
CA LEU A 115 8.07 5.07 -11.28
C LEU A 115 8.70 5.35 -9.92
N SER A 116 8.45 4.48 -8.93
CA SER A 116 9.04 4.58 -7.60
C SER A 116 10.56 4.41 -7.63
N LEU A 117 11.07 3.41 -8.35
CA LEU A 117 12.52 3.17 -8.49
C LEU A 117 13.21 4.33 -9.22
N VAL A 118 12.62 4.79 -10.32
CA VAL A 118 13.14 5.93 -11.07
C VAL A 118 13.10 7.20 -10.22
N GLY A 119 11.97 7.49 -9.57
CA GLY A 119 11.82 8.66 -8.70
C GLY A 119 12.80 8.63 -7.52
N GLY A 120 12.94 7.49 -6.85
CA GLY A 120 13.87 7.32 -5.75
C GLY A 120 15.34 7.47 -6.18
N TYR A 121 15.68 6.95 -7.36
CA TYR A 121 17.01 7.17 -7.94
C TYR A 121 17.29 8.65 -8.17
N PHE A 122 16.35 9.38 -8.79
CA PHE A 122 16.51 10.82 -9.01
C PHE A 122 16.61 11.61 -7.71
N ILE A 123 15.81 11.27 -6.68
CA ILE A 123 15.86 11.93 -5.37
C ILE A 123 17.23 11.74 -4.73
N ASN A 124 17.79 10.53 -4.79
CA ASN A 124 19.10 10.23 -4.21
C ASN A 124 20.25 10.88 -5.00
N GLU A 125 20.23 10.81 -6.33
CA GLU A 125 21.31 11.32 -7.19
C GLU A 125 21.39 12.85 -7.17
N TYR A 126 20.24 13.52 -7.30
CA TYR A 126 20.18 14.99 -7.34
C TYR A 126 20.03 15.63 -5.97
N ARG A 127 20.00 14.82 -4.87
CA ARG A 127 19.82 15.31 -3.49
C ARG A 127 18.71 16.35 -3.38
N LEU A 128 17.55 16.04 -4.01
CA LEU A 128 16.43 16.98 -4.14
C LEU A 128 15.88 17.43 -2.78
N VAL A 129 15.92 16.54 -1.79
CA VAL A 129 15.47 16.83 -0.42
C VAL A 129 16.67 17.20 0.43
N ARG A 130 16.97 18.51 0.50
CA ARG A 130 18.00 19.06 1.38
C ARG A 130 17.43 19.34 2.76
N VAL A 131 18.14 18.90 3.78
CA VAL A 131 17.83 19.23 5.18
C VAL A 131 18.92 20.18 5.71
N PRO A 132 18.56 21.18 6.55
CA PRO A 132 19.57 22.05 7.16
C PRO A 132 20.56 21.21 7.97
N ALA A 133 21.82 21.21 7.55
CA ALA A 133 22.91 20.45 8.19
C ALA A 133 23.13 20.88 9.66
N ASP A 134 22.75 22.10 10.01
CA ASP A 134 22.86 22.64 11.37
C ASP A 134 21.94 21.96 12.38
N VAL A 135 20.86 21.29 11.90
CA VAL A 135 19.86 20.62 12.76
C VAL A 135 19.98 19.10 12.65
N TYR A 136 20.33 18.63 11.45
CA TYR A 136 20.45 17.20 11.15
C TYR A 136 21.90 16.91 10.75
N LEU A 137 22.50 15.89 11.33
CA LEU A 137 23.86 15.41 11.00
C LEU A 137 23.99 14.87 9.56
N MET A 138 23.04 15.18 8.67
CA MET A 138 22.95 14.71 7.29
C MET A 138 22.63 15.87 6.36
N ASP A 139 23.26 15.92 5.20
CA ASP A 139 23.02 16.94 4.16
C ASP A 139 21.77 16.65 3.32
N HIS A 140 21.28 15.42 3.30
CA HIS A 140 20.14 14.98 2.49
C HIS A 140 19.43 13.77 3.13
N VAL A 141 18.16 13.59 2.80
CA VAL A 141 17.39 12.41 3.23
C VAL A 141 17.56 11.30 2.18
N PRO A 142 18.22 10.19 2.50
CA PRO A 142 18.35 9.07 1.58
C PRO A 142 17.04 8.29 1.47
N VAL A 143 16.65 7.91 0.24
CA VAL A 143 15.55 6.99 0.00
C VAL A 143 16.10 5.56 0.05
N HIS A 144 15.64 4.78 1.01
CA HIS A 144 15.95 3.36 1.13
C HIS A 144 14.75 2.52 0.69
N PHE A 145 15.00 1.57 -0.20
CA PHE A 145 14.00 0.60 -0.63
C PHE A 145 14.20 -0.70 0.14
N GLU A 146 13.25 -1.06 0.98
CA GLU A 146 13.22 -2.35 1.61
C GLU A 146 12.42 -3.34 0.75
N LEU A 147 13.00 -4.50 0.50
CA LEU A 147 12.37 -5.54 -0.33
C LEU A 147 11.03 -6.01 0.26
N SER A 148 10.95 -6.05 1.58
CA SER A 148 9.72 -6.34 2.33
C SER A 148 8.59 -5.38 1.96
N ASP A 149 8.87 -4.06 1.98
CA ASP A 149 7.88 -3.02 1.70
C ASP A 149 7.39 -3.09 0.25
N ILE A 150 8.30 -3.34 -0.69
CA ILE A 150 7.97 -3.54 -2.11
C ILE A 150 7.03 -4.73 -2.28
N ILE A 151 7.35 -5.88 -1.66
CA ILE A 151 6.53 -7.09 -1.75
C ILE A 151 5.14 -6.86 -1.14
N PHE A 152 5.06 -6.29 0.05
CA PHE A 152 3.78 -6.00 0.70
C PHE A 152 2.93 -5.00 -0.09
N THR A 153 3.54 -3.99 -0.69
CA THR A 153 2.84 -3.00 -1.52
C THR A 153 2.28 -3.64 -2.80
N ILE A 154 3.08 -4.44 -3.51
CA ILE A 154 2.62 -5.15 -4.72
C ILE A 154 1.50 -6.13 -4.37
N LEU A 155 1.68 -6.94 -3.33
CA LEU A 155 0.67 -7.90 -2.89
C LEU A 155 -0.63 -7.19 -2.51
N GLY A 156 -0.54 -6.10 -1.75
CA GLY A 156 -1.67 -5.27 -1.37
C GLY A 156 -2.40 -4.70 -2.58
N ALA A 157 -1.69 -4.15 -3.56
CA ALA A 157 -2.28 -3.62 -4.78
C ALA A 157 -3.03 -4.69 -5.60
N VAL A 158 -2.44 -5.88 -5.74
CA VAL A 158 -3.06 -7.01 -6.45
C VAL A 158 -4.31 -7.51 -5.71
N VAL A 159 -4.22 -7.69 -4.39
CA VAL A 159 -5.38 -8.12 -3.58
C VAL A 159 -6.51 -7.11 -3.65
N LEU A 160 -6.21 -5.82 -3.53
CA LEU A 160 -7.23 -4.76 -3.59
C LEU A 160 -7.85 -4.65 -4.98
N SER A 161 -7.10 -4.82 -6.06
CA SER A 161 -7.66 -4.83 -7.42
C SER A 161 -8.58 -6.02 -7.64
N LEU A 162 -8.24 -7.20 -7.11
CA LEU A 162 -9.13 -8.37 -7.13
C LEU A 162 -10.41 -8.12 -6.35
N LEU A 163 -10.32 -7.56 -5.14
CA LEU A 163 -11.50 -7.22 -4.33
C LEU A 163 -12.39 -6.19 -5.04
N ALA A 164 -11.81 -5.15 -5.64
CA ALA A 164 -12.52 -4.14 -6.40
C ALA A 164 -13.25 -4.71 -7.63
N SER A 165 -12.69 -5.77 -8.25
CA SER A 165 -13.27 -6.43 -9.41
C SER A 165 -14.35 -7.47 -9.08
N LEU A 166 -14.46 -7.93 -7.83
CA LEU A 166 -15.41 -8.97 -7.42
C LEU A 166 -16.87 -8.58 -7.71
N LEU A 167 -17.27 -7.36 -7.32
CA LEU A 167 -18.66 -6.91 -7.47
C LEU A 167 -19.08 -6.79 -8.94
N PRO A 168 -18.32 -6.11 -9.84
CA PRO A 168 -18.67 -6.06 -11.25
C PRO A 168 -18.62 -7.43 -11.92
N ALA A 169 -17.64 -8.28 -11.60
CA ALA A 169 -17.52 -9.63 -12.13
C ALA A 169 -18.74 -10.50 -11.74
N TYR A 170 -19.17 -10.44 -10.50
CA TYR A 170 -20.35 -11.16 -10.04
C TYR A 170 -21.64 -10.69 -10.74
N ARG A 171 -21.80 -9.37 -10.93
CA ARG A 171 -22.93 -8.81 -11.68
C ARG A 171 -22.93 -9.22 -13.13
N ALA A 172 -21.75 -9.19 -13.80
CA ALA A 172 -21.61 -9.65 -15.17
C ALA A 172 -22.11 -11.10 -15.37
N GLY A 173 -21.79 -11.99 -14.42
CA GLY A 173 -22.26 -13.38 -14.46
C GLY A 173 -23.77 -13.54 -14.23
N ARG A 174 -24.45 -12.58 -13.60
CA ARG A 174 -25.90 -12.63 -13.29
C ARG A 174 -26.80 -11.93 -14.31
N GLU A 175 -26.24 -11.21 -15.29
CA GLU A 175 -27.04 -10.55 -16.31
C GLU A 175 -28.03 -11.52 -17.00
N SER A 176 -29.27 -11.06 -17.15
CA SER A 176 -30.36 -11.89 -17.70
C SER A 176 -30.30 -11.90 -19.23
N ILE A 177 -30.00 -13.04 -19.81
CA ILE A 177 -29.98 -13.27 -21.29
C ILE A 177 -31.29 -12.82 -21.92
N VAL A 178 -32.42 -13.19 -21.33
CA VAL A 178 -33.76 -12.91 -21.85
C VAL A 178 -34.05 -11.41 -21.91
N ARG A 179 -33.62 -10.66 -20.92
CA ARG A 179 -33.84 -9.21 -20.87
C ARG A 179 -32.99 -8.49 -21.92
N VAL A 180 -31.75 -8.93 -22.11
CA VAL A 180 -30.81 -8.32 -23.06
C VAL A 180 -31.24 -8.53 -24.51
N LEU A 181 -31.73 -9.75 -24.84
CA LEU A 181 -32.18 -10.09 -26.19
C LEU A 181 -33.60 -9.60 -26.55
N ARG A 182 -34.42 -9.25 -25.52
CA ARG A 182 -35.79 -8.74 -25.74
C ARG A 182 -35.88 -7.22 -25.85
N ASN A 183 -34.90 -6.50 -25.37
CA ASN A 183 -34.86 -5.02 -25.39
C ASN A 183 -34.23 -4.50 -26.71
N GLU A 184 -34.62 -5.08 -27.83
CA GLU A 184 -34.54 -4.45 -29.17
C GLU A 184 -35.86 -3.86 -29.58
#